data_1859f56ea22332f13978c2ed54a63d95
#
_entry.id   1859f56ea22332f13978c2ed54a63d95
#
_cell.length_a   1.000
_cell.length_b   1.000
_cell.length_c   1.000
_cell.angle_alpha   90.00
_cell.angle_beta   90.00
_cell.angle_gamma   90.00
#
_symmetry.space_group_name_H-M   'P 1'
#
loop_
_entity.id
_entity.type
_entity.pdbx_description
1 polymer ?
#
loop_
_entity_poly.entity_id
_entity_poly.type
_entity_poly.pdbx_seq_one_letter_code
_entity_poly.pdbx_strand_id
1 'polypeptide(L)'
;MGIESHYHSKKDRVFVRGITGHYKLKDELARLRALPRVRKGSQIKFVDGPQTYSLHYVEPVDGITQTLHIHLQEYGPGGKSQKHAHVNEAAFYILDGRGYEIHDGVRYDWSAGDVAVVHNNCVHQHFNADPDKPARALVLKAKPMYMFMNMLFQQLV
;
A
#
# COMPACT_ATOMS: atom_id res chain seq x y z
N MET A 1 13.53 -10.85 -1.63
CA MET A 1 12.46 -11.88 -1.71
C MET A 1 11.58 -11.52 -2.90
N GLY A 2 11.47 -12.38 -3.90
CA GLY A 2 10.72 -12.09 -5.11
C GLY A 2 9.22 -12.05 -4.92
N ILE A 3 8.51 -11.44 -5.85
CA ILE A 3 7.03 -11.37 -5.89
C ILE A 3 6.40 -12.75 -5.76
N GLU A 4 7.04 -13.78 -6.31
CA GLU A 4 6.60 -15.17 -6.24
C GLU A 4 6.46 -15.69 -4.81
N SER A 5 7.32 -15.29 -3.86
CA SER A 5 7.22 -15.74 -2.48
C SER A 5 5.95 -15.24 -1.78
N HIS A 6 5.48 -14.04 -2.12
CA HIS A 6 4.23 -13.50 -1.58
C HIS A 6 3.00 -14.17 -2.19
N TYR A 7 3.07 -14.54 -3.45
CA TYR A 7 2.00 -15.24 -4.15
C TYR A 7 1.87 -16.70 -3.64
N HIS A 8 2.99 -17.39 -3.52
CA HIS A 8 3.02 -18.79 -3.08
C HIS A 8 2.78 -18.96 -1.58
N SER A 9 3.05 -17.97 -0.74
CA SER A 9 2.75 -18.04 0.69
C SER A 9 1.25 -18.07 0.99
N LYS A 10 0.39 -17.87 -0.01
CA LYS A 10 -1.06 -17.87 0.11
C LYS A 10 -1.72 -19.06 -0.58
N LYS A 11 -1.10 -20.23 -0.46
CA LYS A 11 -1.68 -21.50 -0.96
C LYS A 11 -3.08 -21.78 -0.43
N ASP A 12 -3.42 -21.23 0.75
CA ASP A 12 -4.72 -21.37 1.38
C ASP A 12 -5.80 -20.43 0.82
N ARG A 13 -5.45 -19.53 -0.09
CA ARG A 13 -6.46 -18.77 -0.84
C ARG A 13 -7.09 -19.67 -1.88
N VAL A 14 -8.24 -20.18 -1.54
CA VAL A 14 -9.06 -20.96 -2.46
C VAL A 14 -9.56 -20.01 -3.56
N PHE A 15 -8.97 -20.15 -4.74
CA PHE A 15 -9.54 -19.57 -5.93
C PHE A 15 -10.71 -20.47 -6.34
N VAL A 16 -11.93 -20.07 -5.97
CA VAL A 16 -13.11 -20.85 -6.31
C VAL A 16 -13.39 -20.69 -7.79
N ARG A 17 -12.98 -21.64 -8.59
CA ARG A 17 -13.44 -21.73 -9.98
C ARG A 17 -14.86 -22.27 -9.96
N GLY A 18 -15.82 -21.43 -10.30
CA GLY A 18 -17.24 -21.81 -10.40
C GLY A 18 -17.60 -22.81 -11.51
N ILE A 19 -16.63 -23.47 -12.11
CA ILE A 19 -16.80 -24.34 -13.28
C ILE A 19 -17.07 -25.80 -12.89
N THR A 20 -16.84 -26.21 -11.67
CA THR A 20 -16.90 -27.62 -11.29
C THR A 20 -18.08 -28.03 -10.42
N GLY A 21 -19.07 -27.18 -10.22
CA GLY A 21 -20.28 -27.47 -9.44
C GLY A 21 -20.07 -27.59 -7.93
N HIS A 22 -18.85 -27.60 -7.43
CA HIS A 22 -18.51 -27.66 -6.02
C HIS A 22 -18.09 -26.28 -5.50
N TYR A 23 -19.05 -25.42 -5.34
CA TYR A 23 -18.85 -24.08 -4.83
C TYR A 23 -18.86 -24.10 -3.30
N LYS A 24 -17.69 -24.04 -2.67
CA LYS A 24 -17.60 -23.88 -1.20
C LYS A 24 -17.67 -22.41 -0.79
N LEU A 25 -18.52 -21.62 -1.45
CA LEU A 25 -18.71 -20.22 -1.14
C LEU A 25 -19.10 -19.99 0.32
N LYS A 26 -19.87 -20.92 0.89
CA LYS A 26 -20.28 -20.85 2.31
C LYS A 26 -19.07 -20.92 3.24
N ASP A 27 -18.13 -21.80 2.98
CA ASP A 27 -16.92 -21.96 3.79
C ASP A 27 -16.03 -20.74 3.67
N GLU A 28 -15.85 -20.23 2.46
CA GLU A 28 -15.07 -18.98 2.21
C GLU A 28 -15.74 -17.77 2.85
N LEU A 29 -17.05 -17.64 2.79
CA LEU A 29 -17.78 -16.58 3.48
C LEU A 29 -17.63 -16.67 5.00
N ALA A 30 -17.65 -17.88 5.56
CA ALA A 30 -17.41 -18.09 6.98
C ALA A 30 -15.99 -17.66 7.36
N ARG A 31 -15.00 -18.06 6.57
CA ARG A 31 -13.61 -17.67 6.75
C ARG A 31 -13.44 -16.14 6.71
N LEU A 32 -13.99 -15.47 5.69
CA LEU A 32 -13.94 -14.01 5.55
C LEU A 32 -14.62 -13.28 6.71
N ARG A 33 -15.73 -13.82 7.20
CA ARG A 33 -16.46 -13.24 8.35
C ARG A 33 -15.69 -13.39 9.66
N ALA A 34 -14.86 -14.40 9.79
CA ALA A 34 -13.99 -14.60 10.96
C ALA A 34 -12.75 -13.69 10.98
N LEU A 35 -12.43 -13.04 9.85
CA LEU A 35 -11.29 -12.13 9.78
C LEU A 35 -11.53 -10.86 10.63
N PRO A 36 -10.46 -10.26 11.18
CA PRO A 36 -10.57 -9.02 11.94
C PRO A 36 -11.26 -7.92 11.13
N ARG A 37 -12.20 -7.23 11.74
CA ARG A 37 -12.85 -6.03 11.18
C ARG A 37 -12.14 -4.74 11.60
N VAL A 38 -11.31 -4.83 12.63
CA VAL A 38 -10.53 -3.71 13.17
C VAL A 38 -9.10 -4.18 13.40
N ARG A 39 -8.16 -3.44 12.85
CA ARG A 39 -6.73 -3.56 13.17
C ARG A 39 -6.39 -2.44 14.15
N LYS A 40 -5.92 -2.82 15.35
CA LYS A 40 -5.51 -1.85 16.37
C LYS A 40 -4.13 -1.30 16.04
N GLY A 41 -4.02 0.00 15.83
CA GLY A 41 -2.73 0.65 15.57
C GLY A 41 -1.70 0.41 16.68
N SER A 42 -2.15 0.28 17.93
CA SER A 42 -1.29 -0.04 19.09
C SER A 42 -0.61 -1.42 19.03
N GLN A 43 -1.07 -2.30 18.16
CA GLN A 43 -0.52 -3.65 17.94
C GLN A 43 0.46 -3.71 16.74
N ILE A 44 0.62 -2.59 16.05
CA ILE A 44 1.46 -2.50 14.86
C ILE A 44 2.68 -1.65 15.20
N LYS A 45 3.84 -2.07 14.74
CA LYS A 45 5.09 -1.34 14.95
C LYS A 45 5.52 -0.67 13.64
N PHE A 46 6.15 0.48 13.77
CA PHE A 46 6.86 1.09 12.66
C PHE A 46 7.96 0.17 12.15
N VAL A 47 8.03 0.08 10.85
CA VAL A 47 9.07 -0.65 10.12
C VAL A 47 9.86 0.38 9.32
N ASP A 48 11.17 0.34 9.52
CA ASP A 48 12.09 1.09 8.68
C ASP A 48 12.17 0.43 7.30
N GLY A 49 12.14 1.22 6.27
CA GLY A 49 12.17 0.74 4.89
C GLY A 49 12.89 1.72 3.96
N PRO A 50 13.21 1.29 2.73
CA PRO A 50 13.95 2.11 1.78
C PRO A 50 13.18 3.36 1.33
N GLN A 51 11.88 3.43 1.60
CA GLN A 51 11.03 4.55 1.21
C GLN A 51 10.82 5.53 2.37
N THR A 52 10.38 5.02 3.51
CA THR A 52 9.95 5.81 4.68
C THR A 52 9.81 4.90 5.87
N TYR A 53 9.58 5.47 7.06
CA TYR A 53 9.01 4.75 8.18
C TYR A 53 7.54 4.44 7.91
N SER A 54 7.13 3.19 8.13
CA SER A 54 5.78 2.74 7.79
C SER A 54 5.13 1.93 8.90
N LEU A 55 3.81 2.16 9.10
CA LEU A 55 2.94 1.28 9.89
C LEU A 55 2.00 0.55 8.93
N HIS A 56 2.17 -0.74 8.77
CA HIS A 56 1.36 -1.54 7.86
C HIS A 56 0.09 -2.05 8.56
N TYR A 57 -1.04 -1.39 8.29
CA TYR A 57 -2.34 -1.77 8.85
C TYR A 57 -2.93 -3.01 8.17
N VAL A 58 -2.87 -3.05 6.87
CA VAL A 58 -3.39 -4.13 6.05
C VAL A 58 -2.42 -4.42 4.92
N GLU A 59 -1.85 -5.59 4.92
CA GLU A 59 -0.93 -6.05 3.88
C GLU A 59 -1.53 -7.17 3.05
N PRO A 60 -1.06 -7.36 1.82
CA PRO A 60 -1.50 -8.47 0.98
C PRO A 60 -1.33 -9.84 1.67
N VAL A 61 -0.31 -9.98 2.51
CA VAL A 61 0.00 -11.22 3.24
C VAL A 61 -0.99 -11.54 4.36
N ASP A 62 -1.66 -10.53 4.93
CA ASP A 62 -2.62 -10.72 6.02
C ASP A 62 -3.89 -11.49 5.60
N GLY A 63 -4.27 -11.41 4.34
CA GLY A 63 -5.50 -12.01 3.83
C GLY A 63 -6.79 -11.34 4.29
N ILE A 64 -6.71 -10.21 4.98
CA ILE A 64 -7.87 -9.46 5.51
C ILE A 64 -8.66 -8.80 4.39
N THR A 65 -7.96 -8.31 3.37
CA THR A 65 -8.56 -7.74 2.16
C THR A 65 -7.87 -8.30 0.92
N GLN A 66 -8.60 -8.29 -0.19
CA GLN A 66 -8.10 -8.80 -1.46
C GLN A 66 -7.63 -7.69 -2.39
N THR A 67 -8.04 -6.47 -2.16
CA THR A 67 -7.83 -5.35 -3.09
C THR A 67 -7.05 -4.19 -2.48
N LEU A 68 -7.01 -4.08 -1.17
CA LEU A 68 -6.41 -2.95 -0.48
C LEU A 68 -5.14 -3.36 0.27
N HIS A 69 -4.10 -2.53 0.11
CA HIS A 69 -2.96 -2.42 1.01
C HIS A 69 -3.04 -1.04 1.67
N ILE A 70 -3.04 -1.00 2.99
CA ILE A 70 -3.19 0.24 3.77
C ILE A 70 -2.05 0.36 4.75
N HIS A 71 -1.32 1.46 4.68
CA HIS A 71 -0.24 1.76 5.61
C HIS A 71 -0.12 3.26 5.87
N LEU A 72 0.38 3.61 7.04
CA LEU A 72 0.86 4.94 7.33
C LEU A 72 2.29 5.07 6.82
N GLN A 73 2.62 6.19 6.21
CA GLN A 73 4.00 6.60 5.94
C GLN A 73 4.34 7.85 6.73
N GLU A 74 5.55 7.88 7.26
CA GLU A 74 6.13 9.05 7.92
C GLU A 74 7.42 9.45 7.21
N TYR A 75 7.51 10.72 6.87
CA TYR A 75 8.69 11.36 6.30
C TYR A 75 9.30 12.26 7.36
N GLY A 76 10.54 12.02 7.76
CA GLY A 76 11.27 12.88 8.69
C GLY A 76 11.40 14.33 8.17
N PRO A 77 11.81 15.27 9.03
CA PRO A 77 12.02 16.66 8.63
C PRO A 77 12.97 16.80 7.44
N GLY A 78 12.53 17.50 6.39
CA GLY A 78 13.28 17.63 5.13
C GLY A 78 13.52 16.33 4.38
N GLY A 79 12.91 15.23 4.82
CA GLY A 79 13.10 13.88 4.29
C GLY A 79 12.42 13.67 2.95
N LYS A 80 12.86 12.60 2.27
CA LYS A 80 12.30 12.20 0.97
C LYS A 80 12.32 10.69 0.82
N SER A 81 11.39 10.15 0.02
CA SER A 81 11.44 8.76 -0.40
C SER A 81 12.51 8.52 -1.46
N GLN A 82 12.78 7.26 -1.77
CA GLN A 82 13.48 6.90 -3.00
C GLN A 82 12.58 7.21 -4.20
N LYS A 83 13.20 7.56 -5.32
CA LYS A 83 12.53 7.72 -6.59
C LYS A 83 12.20 6.35 -7.16
N HIS A 84 10.95 6.12 -7.54
CA HIS A 84 10.50 4.80 -8.01
C HIS A 84 9.26 4.90 -8.88
N ALA A 85 8.91 3.78 -9.49
CA ALA A 85 7.66 3.60 -10.22
C ALA A 85 7.04 2.25 -9.85
N HIS A 86 5.73 2.16 -9.91
CA HIS A 86 4.98 0.91 -9.77
C HIS A 86 3.71 0.92 -10.62
N VAL A 87 3.27 -0.27 -11.00
CA VAL A 87 2.12 -0.43 -11.88
C VAL A 87 0.78 -0.10 -11.21
N ASN A 88 0.67 -0.31 -9.91
CA ASN A 88 -0.56 -0.04 -9.17
C ASN A 88 -0.72 1.45 -8.81
N GLU A 89 -1.95 1.89 -8.78
CA GLU A 89 -2.28 3.21 -8.25
C GLU A 89 -2.12 3.28 -6.74
N ALA A 90 -1.90 4.50 -6.24
CA ALA A 90 -1.91 4.80 -4.82
C ALA A 90 -2.57 6.16 -4.54
N ALA A 91 -3.31 6.25 -3.44
CA ALA A 91 -3.81 7.49 -2.89
C ALA A 91 -3.13 7.76 -1.55
N PHE A 92 -2.70 8.99 -1.34
CA PHE A 92 -2.05 9.49 -0.13
C PHE A 92 -2.93 10.55 0.51
N TYR A 93 -3.63 10.22 1.57
CA TYR A 93 -4.32 11.20 2.39
C TYR A 93 -3.35 11.79 3.40
N ILE A 94 -3.06 13.08 3.28
CA ILE A 94 -2.09 13.77 4.12
C ILE A 94 -2.72 14.05 5.49
N LEU A 95 -2.20 13.41 6.52
CA LEU A 95 -2.67 13.55 7.90
C LEU A 95 -2.02 14.76 8.58
N ASP A 96 -0.72 14.92 8.39
CA ASP A 96 0.09 15.94 9.04
C ASP A 96 1.16 16.46 8.09
N GLY A 97 1.50 17.74 8.27
CA GLY A 97 2.63 18.36 7.59
C GLY A 97 2.31 18.93 6.23
N ARG A 98 3.37 19.23 5.48
CA ARG A 98 3.34 19.82 4.14
C ARG A 98 4.52 19.30 3.33
N GLY A 99 4.33 19.17 2.05
CA GLY A 99 5.38 18.71 1.17
C GLY A 99 5.01 18.80 -0.29
N TYR A 100 5.65 18.00 -1.08
CA TYR A 100 5.35 17.90 -2.51
C TYR A 100 5.73 16.53 -3.05
N GLU A 101 5.19 16.23 -4.19
CA GLU A 101 5.57 15.07 -5.00
C GLU A 101 6.10 15.54 -6.35
N ILE A 102 7.00 14.75 -6.92
CA ILE A 102 7.39 14.92 -8.32
C ILE A 102 6.89 13.69 -9.06
N HIS A 103 6.00 13.89 -10.01
CA HIS A 103 5.43 12.86 -10.87
C HIS A 103 5.87 13.12 -12.31
N ASP A 104 6.63 12.20 -12.89
CA ASP A 104 7.16 12.29 -14.27
C ASP A 104 7.83 13.65 -14.57
N GLY A 105 8.53 14.20 -13.55
CA GLY A 105 9.23 15.48 -13.62
C GLY A 105 8.38 16.72 -13.27
N VAL A 106 7.08 16.57 -13.03
CA VAL A 106 6.20 17.67 -12.63
C VAL A 106 5.98 17.67 -11.13
N ARG A 107 6.09 18.84 -10.50
CA ARG A 107 5.90 19.03 -9.06
C ARG A 107 4.43 19.29 -8.73
N TYR A 108 3.97 18.65 -7.64
CA TYR A 108 2.64 18.83 -7.04
C TYR A 108 2.81 19.05 -5.54
N ASP A 109 2.44 20.24 -5.06
CA ASP A 109 2.48 20.58 -3.63
C ASP A 109 1.25 20.04 -2.91
N TRP A 110 1.41 19.65 -1.64
CA TRP A 110 0.35 19.18 -0.78
C TRP A 110 0.53 19.65 0.67
N SER A 111 -0.55 19.64 1.42
CA SER A 111 -0.61 19.94 2.85
C SER A 111 -1.61 19.03 3.57
N ALA A 112 -1.61 19.06 4.90
CA ALA A 112 -2.56 18.28 5.70
C ALA A 112 -4.00 18.53 5.25
N GLY A 113 -4.76 17.43 5.05
CA GLY A 113 -6.12 17.41 4.51
C GLY A 113 -6.23 17.17 3.01
N ASP A 114 -5.13 17.26 2.27
CA ASP A 114 -5.12 16.99 0.82
C ASP A 114 -5.04 15.48 0.53
N VAL A 115 -5.40 15.13 -0.71
CA VAL A 115 -5.17 13.79 -1.28
C VAL A 115 -4.29 13.91 -2.50
N ALA A 116 -3.11 13.29 -2.45
CA ALA A 116 -2.26 13.10 -3.62
C ALA A 116 -2.54 11.73 -4.26
N VAL A 117 -2.55 11.67 -5.59
CA VAL A 117 -2.82 10.43 -6.33
C VAL A 117 -1.63 10.11 -7.22
N VAL A 118 -1.06 8.92 -7.02
CA VAL A 118 -0.03 8.36 -7.88
C VAL A 118 -0.69 7.43 -8.89
N HIS A 119 -0.63 7.81 -10.17
CA HIS A 119 -1.19 7.02 -11.26
C HIS A 119 -0.33 5.81 -11.61
N ASN A 120 -0.90 4.88 -12.37
CA ASN A 120 -0.22 3.69 -12.86
C ASN A 120 1.07 4.07 -13.61
N ASN A 121 2.16 3.37 -13.30
CA ASN A 121 3.47 3.52 -13.95
C ASN A 121 4.12 4.91 -13.84
N CYS A 122 3.58 5.81 -13.05
CA CYS A 122 4.16 7.12 -12.80
C CYS A 122 5.51 6.96 -12.08
N VAL A 123 6.55 7.60 -12.61
CA VAL A 123 7.83 7.75 -11.89
C VAL A 123 7.68 8.86 -10.88
N HIS A 124 7.78 8.55 -9.60
CA HIS A 124 7.47 9.51 -8.56
C HIS A 124 8.43 9.48 -7.39
N GLN A 125 8.43 10.57 -6.64
CA GLN A 125 9.17 10.74 -5.40
C GLN A 125 8.43 11.70 -4.48
N HIS A 126 8.37 11.38 -3.19
CA HIS A 126 7.72 12.17 -2.15
C HIS A 126 8.73 12.98 -1.36
N PHE A 127 8.37 14.19 -0.94
CA PHE A 127 9.24 15.10 -0.20
C PHE A 127 8.47 15.76 0.94
N ASN A 128 9.03 15.73 2.13
CA ASN A 128 8.62 16.60 3.23
C ASN A 128 9.29 17.97 3.09
N ALA A 129 8.51 19.02 2.93
CA ALA A 129 9.05 20.39 2.77
C ALA A 129 9.29 21.10 4.11
N ASP A 130 8.92 20.49 5.23
CA ASP A 130 9.15 21.08 6.55
C ASP A 130 10.53 20.63 7.07
N PRO A 131 11.44 21.57 7.40
CA PRO A 131 12.77 21.22 7.89
C PRO A 131 12.78 20.77 9.35
N ASP A 132 11.72 21.00 10.11
CA ASP A 132 11.69 20.83 11.56
C ASP A 132 10.69 19.75 12.01
N LYS A 133 9.66 19.48 11.18
CA LYS A 133 8.55 18.59 11.55
C LYS A 133 8.40 17.44 10.55
N PRO A 134 8.00 16.25 11.03
CA PRO A 134 7.66 15.15 10.15
C PRO A 134 6.36 15.43 9.39
N ALA A 135 6.19 14.77 8.26
CA ALA A 135 4.92 14.71 7.55
C ALA A 135 4.42 13.26 7.51
N ARG A 136 3.09 13.07 7.58
CA ARG A 136 2.45 11.76 7.60
C ARG A 136 1.33 11.66 6.59
N ALA A 137 1.26 10.52 5.93
CA ALA A 137 0.18 10.20 5.03
C ALA A 137 -0.39 8.80 5.29
N LEU A 138 -1.71 8.67 5.22
CA LEU A 138 -2.35 7.37 5.09
C LEU A 138 -2.37 6.99 3.62
N VAL A 139 -1.74 5.86 3.32
CA VAL A 139 -1.58 5.38 1.95
C VAL A 139 -2.49 4.19 1.68
N LEU A 140 -3.27 4.29 0.61
CA LEU A 140 -4.14 3.23 0.12
C LEU A 140 -3.65 2.80 -1.27
N LYS A 141 -3.36 1.53 -1.44
CA LYS A 141 -2.84 0.97 -2.70
C LYS A 141 -3.69 -0.20 -3.18
N ALA A 142 -3.92 -0.27 -4.49
CA ALA A 142 -4.53 -1.43 -5.15
C ALA A 142 -3.53 -2.58 -5.39
N LYS A 143 -2.38 -2.55 -4.74
CA LYS A 143 -1.28 -3.50 -4.91
C LYS A 143 -1.71 -4.98 -4.87
N PRO A 144 -2.56 -5.44 -3.92
CA PRO A 144 -2.97 -6.84 -3.87
C PRO A 144 -3.67 -7.32 -5.14
N MET A 145 -4.46 -6.47 -5.77
CA MET A 145 -5.16 -6.80 -7.01
C MET A 145 -4.17 -7.09 -8.15
N TYR A 146 -3.15 -6.24 -8.30
CA TYR A 146 -2.10 -6.45 -9.30
C TYR A 146 -1.26 -7.69 -9.02
N MET A 147 -1.01 -8.01 -7.75
CA MET A 147 -0.35 -9.26 -7.36
C MET A 147 -1.16 -10.49 -7.78
N PHE A 148 -2.49 -10.47 -7.64
CA PHE A 148 -3.35 -11.57 -8.08
C PHE A 148 -3.35 -11.77 -9.59
N MET A 149 -3.22 -10.69 -10.34
CA MET A 149 -3.17 -10.74 -11.80
C MET A 149 -1.78 -11.08 -12.34
N ASN A 150 -0.77 -11.31 -11.47
CA ASN A 150 0.64 -11.43 -11.86
C ASN A 150 1.17 -10.21 -12.64
N MET A 151 0.64 -9.03 -12.33
CA MET A 151 0.97 -7.78 -13.00
C MET A 151 1.66 -6.79 -12.07
N LEU A 152 2.22 -7.24 -10.95
CA LEU A 152 2.92 -6.36 -10.05
C LEU A 152 4.34 -6.11 -10.52
N PHE A 153 4.57 -4.92 -11.05
CA PHE A 153 5.89 -4.41 -11.39
C PHE A 153 6.22 -3.21 -10.52
N GLN A 154 7.43 -3.18 -10.02
CA GLN A 154 7.98 -2.07 -9.23
C GLN A 154 9.44 -1.90 -9.58
N GLN A 155 9.89 -0.66 -9.79
CA GLN A 155 11.25 -0.33 -10.16
C GLN A 155 11.74 0.88 -9.40
N LEU A 156 12.99 0.82 -8.90
CA LEU A 156 13.76 2.00 -8.50
C LEU A 156 14.33 2.68 -9.74
N VAL A 157 14.33 3.99 -9.75
CA VAL A 157 14.74 4.80 -10.90
C VAL A 157 15.80 5.82 -10.50
#